data_d2fc250722cb55e387986ba20a11768b
#
_entry.id   d2fc250722cb55e387986ba20a11768b
#
_cell.length_a   1.000
_cell.length_b   1.000
_cell.length_c   1.000
_cell.angle_alpha   90.00
_cell.angle_beta   90.00
_cell.angle_gamma   90.00
#
_symmetry.space_group_name_H-M   'P 1'
#
loop_
_entity.id
_entity.type
_entity.pdbx_description
1 polymer ?
#
loop_
_entity_poly.entity_id
_entity_poly.type
_entity_poly.pdbx_seq_one_letter_code
_entity_poly.pdbx_strand_id
1 'polypeptide(L)'
;MPQNDEREFETARLHAKAKAARLQAIQSQLALGCTLCEFAETVIRLRDVITAQKVVGRVRHSAETIRFHLDEPGHLPETDIDLRGHLWQLETRLEKIEARLAQSENTHAKQAAHL
;
A
#
# COMPACT_ATOMS: atom_id res chain seq x y z
N MET A 1 -25.52 -30.98 22.00
CA MET A 1 -24.38 -31.25 22.90
C MET A 1 -23.62 -29.95 23.14
N PRO A 2 -23.37 -29.59 24.41
CA PRO A 2 -22.78 -28.28 24.74
C PRO A 2 -21.36 -28.05 24.13
N GLN A 3 -20.58 -29.14 23.98
CA GLN A 3 -19.19 -29.04 23.52
C GLN A 3 -19.07 -28.64 22.05
N ASN A 4 -20.02 -29.02 21.18
CA ASN A 4 -19.99 -28.63 19.78
C ASN A 4 -20.34 -27.16 19.56
N ASP A 5 -21.27 -26.63 20.35
CA ASP A 5 -21.67 -25.22 20.28
C ASP A 5 -20.54 -24.30 20.75
N GLU A 6 -19.79 -24.70 21.77
CA GLU A 6 -18.64 -23.95 22.25
C GLU A 6 -17.50 -23.90 21.20
N ARG A 7 -17.23 -25.02 20.53
CA ARG A 7 -16.22 -25.07 19.46
C ARG A 7 -16.61 -24.23 18.25
N GLU A 8 -17.87 -24.28 17.84
CA GLU A 8 -18.38 -23.46 16.75
C GLU A 8 -18.30 -21.98 17.11
N PHE A 9 -18.65 -21.62 18.33
CA PHE A 9 -18.57 -20.25 18.82
C PHE A 9 -17.13 -19.76 18.87
N GLU A 10 -16.19 -20.57 19.37
CA GLU A 10 -14.76 -20.21 19.39
C GLU A 10 -14.19 -20.06 18.00
N THR A 11 -14.54 -20.96 17.06
CA THR A 11 -14.11 -20.88 15.67
C THR A 11 -14.61 -19.60 15.02
N ALA A 12 -15.91 -19.28 15.20
CA ALA A 12 -16.49 -18.05 14.68
C ALA A 12 -15.81 -16.79 15.25
N ARG A 13 -15.49 -16.83 16.56
CA ARG A 13 -14.78 -15.74 17.23
C ARG A 13 -13.37 -15.55 16.70
N LEU A 14 -12.64 -16.65 16.45
CA LEU A 14 -11.29 -16.60 15.88
C LEU A 14 -11.33 -16.07 14.46
N HIS A 15 -12.30 -16.49 13.65
CA HIS A 15 -12.49 -15.97 12.29
C HIS A 15 -12.77 -14.47 12.29
N ALA A 16 -13.62 -13.99 13.20
CA ALA A 16 -13.95 -12.58 13.33
C ALA A 16 -12.72 -11.76 13.73
N LYS A 17 -11.90 -12.27 14.65
CA LYS A 17 -10.64 -11.63 15.04
C LYS A 17 -9.64 -11.58 13.89
N ALA A 18 -9.52 -12.66 13.14
CA ALA A 18 -8.62 -12.73 11.99
C ALA A 18 -9.02 -11.73 10.91
N LYS A 19 -10.32 -11.60 10.63
CA LYS A 19 -10.85 -10.61 9.69
C LYS A 19 -10.58 -9.18 10.15
N ALA A 20 -10.80 -8.89 11.43
CA ALA A 20 -10.56 -7.56 11.99
C ALA A 20 -9.08 -7.21 11.93
N ALA A 21 -8.20 -8.15 12.25
CA ALA A 21 -6.75 -7.95 12.17
C ALA A 21 -6.29 -7.69 10.74
N ARG A 22 -6.84 -8.43 9.78
CA ARG A 22 -6.54 -8.26 8.35
C ARG A 22 -6.98 -6.89 7.85
N LEU A 23 -8.19 -6.49 8.20
CA LEU A 23 -8.72 -5.17 7.83
C LEU A 23 -7.84 -4.06 8.42
N GLN A 24 -7.46 -4.17 9.67
CA GLN A 24 -6.59 -3.20 10.33
C GLN A 24 -5.22 -3.14 9.65
N ALA A 25 -4.65 -4.28 9.26
CA ALA A 25 -3.38 -4.33 8.54
C ALA A 25 -3.47 -3.60 7.19
N ILE A 26 -4.55 -3.81 6.44
CA ILE A 26 -4.78 -3.14 5.16
C ILE A 26 -4.90 -1.63 5.36
N GLN A 27 -5.71 -1.21 6.33
CA GLN A 27 -5.91 0.22 6.62
C GLN A 27 -4.61 0.90 7.06
N SER A 28 -3.80 0.23 7.88
CA SER A 28 -2.50 0.74 8.30
C SER A 28 -1.54 0.88 7.13
N GLN A 29 -1.51 -0.09 6.21
CA GLN A 29 -0.66 -0.03 5.02
C GLN A 29 -1.13 1.05 4.04
N LEU A 30 -2.43 1.27 3.90
CA LEU A 30 -2.96 2.37 3.08
C LEU A 30 -2.54 3.72 3.64
N ALA A 31 -2.67 3.92 4.95
CA ALA A 31 -2.27 5.15 5.61
C ALA A 31 -0.76 5.40 5.46
N LEU A 32 0.04 4.35 5.67
CA LEU A 32 1.50 4.42 5.49
C LEU A 32 1.85 4.76 4.05
N GLY A 33 1.23 4.10 3.08
CA GLY A 33 1.44 4.36 1.66
C GLY A 33 1.15 5.80 1.28
N CYS A 34 0.04 6.36 1.76
CA CYS A 34 -0.31 7.76 1.50
C CYS A 34 0.71 8.73 2.10
N THR A 35 1.14 8.49 3.34
CA THR A 35 2.16 9.30 4.01
C THR A 35 3.48 9.25 3.25
N LEU A 36 3.89 8.07 2.82
CA LEU A 36 5.12 7.89 2.04
C LEU A 36 5.03 8.57 0.66
N CYS A 37 3.85 8.57 0.02
CA CYS A 37 3.63 9.30 -1.22
C CYS A 37 3.84 10.81 -1.03
N GLU A 38 3.28 11.38 0.03
CA GLU A 38 3.49 12.79 0.37
C GLU A 38 4.97 13.10 0.59
N PHE A 39 5.65 12.23 1.29
CA PHE A 39 7.09 12.37 1.53
C PHE A 39 7.89 12.28 0.22
N ALA A 40 7.57 11.30 -0.64
CA ALA A 40 8.23 11.15 -1.94
C ALA A 40 8.05 12.41 -2.80
N GLU A 41 6.84 12.95 -2.86
CA GLU A 41 6.56 14.19 -3.60
C GLU A 41 7.40 15.36 -3.07
N THR A 42 7.56 15.45 -1.76
CA THR A 42 8.37 16.49 -1.13
C THR A 42 9.85 16.35 -1.49
N VAL A 43 10.42 15.14 -1.36
CA VAL A 43 11.84 14.93 -1.64
C VAL A 43 12.18 15.06 -3.12
N ILE A 44 11.22 14.77 -4.02
CA ILE A 44 11.40 15.02 -5.45
C ILE A 44 11.50 16.53 -5.71
N ARG A 45 10.67 17.33 -5.06
CA ARG A 45 10.76 18.80 -5.15
C ARG A 45 12.08 19.33 -4.64
N LEU A 46 12.66 18.66 -3.64
CA LEU A 46 13.97 19.00 -3.09
C LEU A 46 15.12 18.42 -3.92
N ARG A 47 14.82 17.72 -5.00
CA ARG A 47 15.78 17.08 -5.93
C ARG A 47 16.61 15.98 -5.26
N ASP A 48 16.11 15.38 -4.19
CA ASP A 48 16.75 14.24 -3.55
C ASP A 48 16.27 12.94 -4.18
N VAL A 49 16.86 12.60 -5.33
CA VAL A 49 16.46 11.45 -6.14
C VAL A 49 16.71 10.14 -5.39
N ILE A 50 17.81 10.03 -4.67
CA ILE A 50 18.16 8.78 -3.95
C ILE A 50 17.12 8.46 -2.87
N THR A 51 16.76 9.46 -2.06
CA THR A 51 15.73 9.30 -1.03
C THR A 51 14.37 9.00 -1.67
N ALA A 52 14.03 9.68 -2.76
CA ALA A 52 12.79 9.45 -3.48
C ALA A 52 12.68 8.01 -3.98
N GLN A 53 13.75 7.45 -4.55
CA GLN A 53 13.77 6.06 -5.02
C GLN A 53 13.51 5.07 -3.88
N LYS A 54 14.11 5.29 -2.72
CA LYS A 54 13.90 4.45 -1.54
C LYS A 54 12.45 4.50 -1.05
N VAL A 55 11.89 5.70 -1.00
CA VAL A 55 10.51 5.90 -0.54
C VAL A 55 9.52 5.26 -1.52
N VAL A 56 9.73 5.44 -2.82
CA VAL A 56 8.91 4.82 -3.87
C VAL A 56 8.92 3.29 -3.72
N GLY A 57 10.09 2.70 -3.44
CA GLY A 57 10.20 1.26 -3.19
C GLY A 57 9.36 0.81 -2.01
N ARG A 58 9.30 1.60 -0.95
CA ARG A 58 8.46 1.30 0.22
C ARG A 58 6.97 1.41 -0.08
N VAL A 59 6.58 2.41 -0.86
CA VAL A 59 5.16 2.56 -1.29
C VAL A 59 4.75 1.36 -2.12
N ARG A 60 5.60 0.94 -3.05
CA ARG A 60 5.33 -0.24 -3.88
C ARG A 60 5.16 -1.49 -3.03
N HIS A 61 6.01 -1.67 -2.02
CA HIS A 61 5.91 -2.80 -1.09
C HIS A 61 4.60 -2.74 -0.30
N SER A 62 4.20 -1.57 0.19
CA SER A 62 2.91 -1.39 0.87
C SER A 62 1.74 -1.76 -0.03
N ALA A 63 1.75 -1.32 -1.29
CA ALA A 63 0.71 -1.65 -2.25
C ALA A 63 0.64 -3.16 -2.52
N GLU A 64 1.77 -3.82 -2.67
CA GLU A 64 1.84 -5.27 -2.86
C GLU A 64 1.30 -6.02 -1.64
N THR A 65 1.63 -5.57 -0.44
CA THR A 65 1.13 -6.15 0.82
C THR A 65 -0.39 -6.03 0.91
N ILE A 66 -0.94 -4.87 0.56
CA ILE A 66 -2.38 -4.65 0.54
C ILE A 66 -3.04 -5.60 -0.46
N ARG A 67 -2.50 -5.70 -1.66
CA ARG A 67 -3.02 -6.59 -2.71
C ARG A 67 -3.00 -8.05 -2.25
N PHE A 68 -1.93 -8.47 -1.60
CA PHE A 68 -1.82 -9.81 -1.04
C PHE A 68 -2.96 -10.10 -0.05
N HIS A 69 -3.24 -9.18 0.85
CA HIS A 69 -4.32 -9.33 1.83
C HIS A 69 -5.71 -9.30 1.17
N LEU A 70 -5.90 -8.46 0.15
CA LEU A 70 -7.18 -8.38 -0.56
C LEU A 70 -7.47 -9.64 -1.39
N ASP A 71 -6.43 -10.31 -1.89
CA ASP A 71 -6.59 -11.50 -2.70
C ASP A 71 -6.72 -12.78 -1.86
N GLU A 72 -6.57 -12.71 -0.54
CA GLU A 72 -6.79 -13.84 0.35
C GLU A 72 -8.26 -14.30 0.35
N PRO A 73 -8.52 -15.62 0.39
CA PRO A 73 -9.88 -16.15 0.46
C PRO A 73 -10.61 -15.69 1.73
N GLY A 74 -11.91 -15.45 1.64
CA GLY A 74 -12.76 -15.09 2.78
C GLY A 74 -12.93 -13.60 3.01
N HIS A 75 -12.45 -12.76 2.12
CA HIS A 75 -12.73 -11.33 2.17
C HIS A 75 -14.21 -11.07 1.87
N LEU A 76 -14.84 -10.17 2.63
CA LEU A 76 -16.23 -9.77 2.40
C LEU A 76 -16.30 -8.83 1.19
N PRO A 77 -17.17 -9.12 0.18
CA PRO A 77 -17.24 -8.32 -1.04
C PRO A 77 -17.54 -6.84 -0.80
N GLU A 78 -18.30 -6.53 0.24
CA GLU A 78 -18.73 -5.17 0.57
C GLU A 78 -17.57 -4.28 1.01
N THR A 79 -16.66 -4.82 1.83
CA THR A 79 -15.47 -4.11 2.29
C THR A 79 -14.39 -4.08 1.20
N ASP A 80 -14.38 -5.09 0.34
CA ASP A 80 -13.40 -5.28 -0.72
C ASP A 80 -13.44 -4.16 -1.76
N ILE A 81 -14.64 -3.72 -2.15
CA ILE A 81 -14.82 -2.69 -3.18
C ILE A 81 -14.16 -1.37 -2.76
N ASP A 82 -14.41 -0.92 -1.53
CA ASP A 82 -13.86 0.33 -1.01
C ASP A 82 -12.34 0.25 -0.86
N LEU A 83 -11.84 -0.87 -0.34
CA LEU A 83 -10.41 -1.08 -0.13
C LEU A 83 -9.67 -1.17 -1.47
N ARG A 84 -10.24 -1.85 -2.46
CA ARG A 84 -9.65 -1.92 -3.80
C ARG A 84 -9.64 -0.56 -4.48
N GLY A 85 -10.68 0.25 -4.26
CA GLY A 85 -10.72 1.63 -4.72
C GLY A 85 -9.60 2.48 -4.11
N HIS A 86 -9.37 2.36 -2.82
CA HIS A 86 -8.28 3.06 -2.14
C HIS A 86 -6.91 2.58 -2.62
N LEU A 87 -6.74 1.27 -2.83
CA LEU A 87 -5.52 0.71 -3.39
C LEU A 87 -5.26 1.26 -4.79
N TRP A 88 -6.30 1.32 -5.63
CA TRP A 88 -6.18 1.88 -6.98
C TRP A 88 -5.73 3.34 -6.94
N GLN A 89 -6.27 4.15 -6.02
CA GLN A 89 -5.85 5.54 -5.84
C GLN A 89 -4.38 5.63 -5.44
N LEU A 90 -3.94 4.78 -4.52
CA LEU A 90 -2.55 4.72 -4.10
C LEU A 90 -1.62 4.33 -5.26
N GLU A 91 -1.97 3.30 -6.02
CA GLU A 91 -1.19 2.84 -7.17
C GLU A 91 -1.12 3.90 -8.26
N THR A 92 -2.23 4.59 -8.53
CA THR A 92 -2.28 5.69 -9.50
C THR A 92 -1.37 6.84 -9.09
N ARG A 93 -1.39 7.19 -7.81
CA ARG A 93 -0.52 8.23 -7.26
C ARG A 93 0.95 7.82 -7.36
N LEU A 94 1.24 6.56 -7.06
CA LEU A 94 2.59 6.01 -7.16
C LEU A 94 3.11 6.07 -8.60
N GLU A 95 2.29 5.72 -9.59
CA GLU A 95 2.67 5.80 -11.00
C GLU A 95 3.03 7.23 -11.41
N LYS A 96 2.27 8.22 -10.96
CA LYS A 96 2.58 9.63 -11.22
C LYS A 96 3.90 10.05 -10.58
N ILE A 97 4.17 9.59 -9.37
CA ILE A 97 5.41 9.87 -8.66
C ILE A 97 6.59 9.22 -9.39
N GLU A 98 6.44 7.98 -9.81
CA GLU A 98 7.47 7.26 -10.58
C GLU A 98 7.77 7.96 -11.91
N ALA A 99 6.75 8.46 -12.60
CA ALA A 99 6.93 9.23 -13.84
C ALA A 99 7.72 10.52 -13.61
N ARG A 100 7.39 11.25 -12.54
CA ARG A 100 8.12 12.47 -12.17
C ARG A 100 9.57 12.16 -11.79
N LEU A 101 9.78 11.07 -11.07
CA LEU A 101 11.11 10.62 -10.69
C LEU A 101 11.95 10.27 -11.91
N ALA A 102 11.38 9.56 -12.89
CA ALA A 102 12.04 9.22 -14.14
C ALA A 102 12.44 10.48 -14.91
N GLN A 103 11.57 11.50 -14.95
CA GLN A 103 11.88 12.79 -15.57
C GLN A 103 13.03 13.50 -14.86
N SER A 104 13.05 13.47 -13.52
CA SER A 104 14.13 14.06 -12.74
C SER A 104 15.46 13.37 -12.98
N GLU A 105 15.47 12.04 -13.09
CA GLU A 105 16.65 11.25 -13.42
C GLU A 105 17.18 11.59 -14.81
N ASN A 106 16.28 11.68 -15.81
CA ASN A 106 16.66 12.03 -17.17
C ASN A 106 17.24 13.44 -17.26
N THR A 107 16.65 14.41 -16.57
CA THR A 107 17.14 15.79 -16.52
C THR A 107 18.54 15.84 -15.90
N HIS A 108 18.74 15.10 -14.81
CA HIS A 108 20.02 15.03 -14.13
C HIS A 108 21.09 14.39 -15.02
N ALA A 109 20.75 13.31 -15.72
CA ALA A 109 21.65 12.64 -16.66
C ALA A 109 22.05 13.56 -17.83
N LYS A 110 21.11 14.33 -18.38
CA LYS A 110 21.37 15.30 -19.43
C LYS A 110 22.30 16.42 -18.96
N GLN A 111 22.11 16.94 -17.77
CA GLN A 111 22.98 17.96 -17.19
C GLN A 111 24.40 17.42 -16.98
N ALA A 112 24.54 16.19 -16.50
CA ALA A 112 25.84 15.54 -16.33
C ALA A 112 26.54 15.31 -17.67
N ALA A 113 25.79 15.01 -18.73
CA ALA A 113 26.34 14.80 -20.09
C ALA A 113 26.87 16.08 -20.73
N HIS A 114 26.41 17.26 -20.30
CA HIS A 114 26.85 18.56 -20.81
C HIS A 114 28.05 19.12 -20.05
N LEU A 115 28.46 18.48 -19.00
CA LEU A 115 29.67 18.87 -18.24
C LEU A 115 30.87 18.12 -18.76
#